data_36d943cee6f77e863fa50f31e2fd3caf
#
_entry.id   36d943cee6f77e863fa50f31e2fd3caf
#
_cell.length_a   1.000
_cell.length_b   1.000
_cell.length_c   1.000
_cell.angle_alpha   90.00
_cell.angle_beta   90.00
_cell.angle_gamma   90.00
#
_symmetry.space_group_name_H-M   'P 1'
#
loop_
_entity.id
_entity.type
_entity.pdbx_description
1 polymer ?
#
loop_
_entity_poly.entity_id
_entity_poly.type
_entity_poly.pdbx_seq_one_letter_code
_entity_poly.pdbx_strand_id
1 'polypeptide(L)'
;MYKRQHHGRLPYHVRILCDEFANIGQIPKFDKLIATIRSREISASIILQSQSQLKTIYKDAAETILGNCDTMLFLGGKESSTLKEISETLGKETIDLYNTSDTRGQSRSYGMNYQKTGKELMSRDELAVMDGSKCILQLRGVRPFFSDKFDITKHKRYKELSDYDKKNEFDVEAYMRHRMEVKLTRTQEFDLYEFSEESLAEELNTENKEAEHVKDSDT
;
A
#
# COMPACT_ATOMS: atom_id res chain seq x y z
N MET A 1 -16.14 -23.27 -0.77
CA MET A 1 -15.75 -24.31 0.18
C MET A 1 -15.10 -23.76 1.45
N TYR A 2 -14.07 -22.92 1.39
CA TYR A 2 -13.38 -22.33 2.56
C TYR A 2 -14.29 -21.54 3.54
N LYS A 3 -15.27 -20.79 3.01
CA LYS A 3 -16.22 -20.02 3.85
C LYS A 3 -17.02 -20.88 4.84
N ARG A 4 -17.31 -22.13 4.49
CA ARG A 4 -18.10 -23.02 5.36
C ARG A 4 -17.25 -23.69 6.43
N GLN A 5 -15.98 -24.02 6.14
CA GLN A 5 -15.10 -24.75 7.06
C GLN A 5 -14.48 -23.88 8.15
N HIS A 6 -14.26 -22.57 7.90
CA HIS A 6 -13.53 -21.68 8.80
C HIS A 6 -14.29 -20.40 9.14
N HIS A 7 -15.62 -20.38 9.07
CA HIS A 7 -16.48 -19.22 9.37
C HIS A 7 -16.04 -17.92 8.64
N GLY A 8 -15.44 -18.07 7.44
CA GLY A 8 -14.97 -16.96 6.62
C GLY A 8 -13.61 -16.38 6.99
N ARG A 9 -12.89 -16.95 7.98
CA ARG A 9 -11.51 -16.59 8.35
C ARG A 9 -10.54 -17.66 7.86
N LEU A 10 -9.30 -17.26 7.59
CA LEU A 10 -8.23 -18.23 7.33
C LEU A 10 -7.71 -18.81 8.67
N PRO A 11 -7.26 -20.07 8.71
CA PRO A 11 -6.71 -20.67 9.92
C PRO A 11 -5.34 -20.10 10.28
N TYR A 12 -4.64 -19.51 9.30
CA TYR A 12 -3.35 -18.84 9.46
C TYR A 12 -3.41 -17.44 8.89
N HIS A 13 -2.69 -16.52 9.50
CA HIS A 13 -2.56 -15.17 8.96
C HIS A 13 -1.78 -15.18 7.63
N VAL A 14 -2.36 -14.57 6.59
CA VAL A 14 -1.73 -14.41 5.28
C VAL A 14 -1.36 -12.96 5.07
N ARG A 15 -0.08 -12.68 4.87
CA ARG A 15 0.42 -11.36 4.49
C ARG A 15 0.68 -11.32 2.99
N ILE A 16 0.00 -10.42 2.30
CA ILE A 16 0.22 -10.14 0.89
C ILE A 16 1.22 -8.98 0.80
N LEU A 17 2.33 -9.20 0.12
CA LEU A 17 3.32 -8.16 -0.17
C LEU A 17 3.22 -7.82 -1.65
N CYS A 18 2.72 -6.62 -1.94
CA CYS A 18 2.58 -6.10 -3.30
C CYS A 18 3.73 -5.14 -3.58
N ASP A 19 4.83 -5.66 -4.10
CA ASP A 19 5.91 -4.85 -4.61
C ASP A 19 5.49 -4.25 -5.96
N GLU A 20 5.84 -2.98 -6.19
CA GLU A 20 5.44 -2.22 -7.40
C GLU A 20 3.94 -2.35 -7.71
N PHE A 21 3.10 -2.13 -6.72
CA PHE A 21 1.64 -2.34 -6.81
C PHE A 21 0.99 -1.69 -8.04
N ALA A 22 1.51 -0.56 -8.50
CA ALA A 22 1.02 0.11 -9.70
C ALA A 22 1.22 -0.73 -10.98
N ASN A 23 2.25 -1.59 -11.04
CA ASN A 23 2.57 -2.39 -12.20
C ASN A 23 1.71 -3.66 -12.32
N ILE A 24 1.08 -4.07 -11.23
CA ILE A 24 0.15 -5.23 -11.22
C ILE A 24 -1.12 -4.92 -12.03
N GLY A 25 -1.43 -3.64 -12.23
CA GLY A 25 -2.68 -3.18 -12.83
C GLY A 25 -3.80 -3.05 -11.80
N GLN A 26 -5.01 -2.76 -12.29
CA GLN A 26 -6.15 -2.55 -11.41
C GLN A 26 -6.74 -3.88 -10.93
N ILE A 27 -6.67 -4.14 -9.63
CA ILE A 27 -7.39 -5.25 -9.00
C ILE A 27 -8.86 -4.84 -8.81
N PRO A 28 -9.82 -5.56 -9.40
CA PRO A 28 -11.24 -5.21 -9.29
C PRO A 28 -11.70 -5.12 -7.83
N LYS A 29 -12.40 -4.04 -7.48
CA LYS A 29 -12.99 -3.82 -6.13
C LYS A 29 -11.97 -3.89 -4.99
N PHE A 30 -10.70 -3.52 -5.25
CA PHE A 30 -9.63 -3.58 -4.23
C PHE A 30 -9.89 -2.68 -3.04
N ASP A 31 -10.54 -1.53 -3.24
CA ASP A 31 -11.03 -0.62 -2.21
C ASP A 31 -11.93 -1.32 -1.17
N LYS A 32 -12.84 -2.19 -1.66
CA LYS A 32 -13.73 -2.99 -0.81
C LYS A 32 -13.00 -4.18 -0.17
N LEU A 33 -12.05 -4.76 -0.92
CA LEU A 33 -11.26 -5.88 -0.41
C LEU A 33 -10.40 -5.44 0.77
N ILE A 34 -9.64 -4.36 0.64
CA ILE A 34 -8.72 -3.89 1.69
C ILE A 34 -9.44 -3.54 2.99
N ALA A 35 -10.68 -3.04 2.90
CA ALA A 35 -11.50 -2.76 4.07
C ALA A 35 -11.95 -4.03 4.83
N THR A 36 -12.00 -5.18 4.17
CA THR A 36 -12.58 -6.42 4.73
C THR A 36 -11.58 -7.52 5.03
N ILE A 37 -10.37 -7.49 4.43
CA ILE A 37 -9.37 -8.57 4.54
C ILE A 37 -8.92 -8.81 5.97
N ARG A 38 -8.89 -7.77 6.82
CA ARG A 38 -8.51 -7.89 8.23
C ARG A 38 -9.38 -8.92 8.97
N SER A 39 -10.69 -8.91 8.73
CA SER A 39 -11.62 -9.86 9.37
C SER A 39 -11.40 -11.30 8.92
N ARG A 40 -10.62 -11.51 7.85
CA ARG A 40 -10.32 -12.82 7.26
C ARG A 40 -8.92 -13.34 7.57
N GLU A 41 -8.20 -12.71 8.50
CA GLU A 41 -6.79 -12.99 8.79
C GLU A 41 -5.87 -12.73 7.60
N ILE A 42 -6.14 -11.66 6.85
CA ILE A 42 -5.30 -11.26 5.72
C ILE A 42 -4.85 -9.82 5.95
N SER A 43 -3.57 -9.55 5.72
CA SER A 43 -3.02 -8.20 5.65
C SER A 43 -2.35 -7.95 4.29
N ALA A 44 -2.34 -6.70 3.86
CA ALA A 44 -1.65 -6.29 2.63
C ALA A 44 -0.60 -5.22 2.93
N SER A 45 0.56 -5.35 2.31
CA SER A 45 1.57 -4.30 2.22
C SER A 45 1.68 -3.87 0.78
N ILE A 46 1.39 -2.60 0.52
CA ILE A 46 1.38 -1.99 -0.81
C ILE A 46 2.61 -1.12 -0.91
N ILE A 47 3.48 -1.38 -1.89
CA ILE A 47 4.68 -0.58 -2.16
C ILE A 47 4.44 0.22 -3.43
N LEU A 48 4.66 1.52 -3.35
CA LEU A 48 4.46 2.49 -4.42
C LEU A 48 5.69 3.38 -4.55
N GLN A 49 6.01 3.79 -5.75
CA GLN A 49 7.04 4.82 -5.98
C GLN A 49 6.51 6.21 -5.67
N SER A 50 5.21 6.43 -5.88
CA SER A 50 4.49 7.67 -5.54
C SER A 50 3.00 7.38 -5.33
N GLN A 51 2.34 8.25 -4.56
CA GLN A 51 0.89 8.13 -4.36
C GLN A 51 0.09 8.50 -5.63
N SER A 52 0.65 9.32 -6.52
CA SER A 52 0.03 9.64 -7.79
C SER A 52 -0.18 8.42 -8.69
N GLN A 53 0.68 7.39 -8.59
CA GLN A 53 0.47 6.12 -9.30
C GLN A 53 -0.84 5.45 -8.87
N LEU A 54 -1.12 5.43 -7.57
CA LEU A 54 -2.37 4.87 -7.06
C LEU A 54 -3.59 5.67 -7.53
N LYS A 55 -3.51 7.01 -7.49
CA LYS A 55 -4.56 7.91 -7.98
C LYS A 55 -4.84 7.74 -9.47
N THR A 56 -3.81 7.47 -10.27
CA THR A 56 -3.96 7.23 -11.72
C THR A 56 -4.76 5.95 -12.00
N ILE A 57 -4.52 4.87 -11.24
CA ILE A 57 -5.14 3.56 -11.46
C ILE A 57 -6.53 3.49 -10.83
N TYR A 58 -6.67 3.93 -9.58
CA TYR A 58 -7.87 3.75 -8.77
C TYR A 58 -8.74 5.00 -8.67
N LYS A 59 -8.30 6.14 -9.22
CA LYS A 59 -9.03 7.42 -9.18
C LYS A 59 -9.52 7.74 -7.75
N ASP A 60 -10.81 8.01 -7.59
CA ASP A 60 -11.43 8.35 -6.31
C ASP A 60 -11.31 7.22 -5.25
N ALA A 61 -11.22 5.97 -5.69
CA ALA A 61 -11.02 4.84 -4.77
C ALA A 61 -9.62 4.80 -4.14
N ALA A 62 -8.64 5.54 -4.67
CA ALA A 62 -7.29 5.62 -4.12
C ALA A 62 -7.27 6.15 -2.68
N GLU A 63 -8.08 7.17 -2.36
CA GLU A 63 -8.19 7.71 -1.00
C GLU A 63 -8.77 6.68 -0.02
N THR A 64 -9.74 5.90 -0.47
CA THR A 64 -10.30 4.80 0.34
C THR A 64 -9.25 3.73 0.62
N ILE A 65 -8.41 3.39 -0.36
CA ILE A 65 -7.32 2.41 -0.20
C ILE A 65 -6.32 2.92 0.83
N LEU A 66 -5.83 4.16 0.67
CA LEU A 66 -4.88 4.78 1.60
C LEU A 66 -5.46 4.90 3.02
N GLY A 67 -6.72 5.31 3.13
CA GLY A 67 -7.42 5.46 4.42
C GLY A 67 -7.61 4.14 5.18
N ASN A 68 -7.60 2.99 4.48
CA ASN A 68 -7.65 1.66 5.11
C ASN A 68 -6.25 1.11 5.47
N CYS A 69 -5.17 1.81 5.13
CA CYS A 69 -3.83 1.47 5.56
C CYS A 69 -3.54 2.10 6.92
N ASP A 70 -3.44 1.29 7.97
CA ASP A 70 -3.14 1.75 9.34
C ASP A 70 -1.70 2.23 9.51
N THR A 71 -0.82 1.84 8.60
CA THR A 71 0.60 2.14 8.64
C THR A 71 1.02 2.74 7.30
N MET A 72 1.73 3.87 7.34
CA MET A 72 2.42 4.45 6.19
C MET A 72 3.89 4.62 6.51
N LEU A 73 4.74 4.10 5.62
CA LEU A 73 6.20 4.22 5.72
C LEU A 73 6.71 5.02 4.50
N PHE A 74 7.20 6.22 4.76
CA PHE A 74 7.82 7.06 3.75
C PHE A 74 9.33 6.88 3.77
N LEU A 75 9.89 6.43 2.66
CA LEU A 75 11.32 6.14 2.50
C LEU A 75 12.08 7.23 1.74
N GLY A 76 11.44 8.36 1.51
CA GLY A 76 11.97 9.45 0.67
C GLY A 76 11.37 9.43 -0.73
N GLY A 77 11.46 10.56 -1.41
CA GLY A 77 10.96 10.76 -2.76
C GLY A 77 10.99 12.24 -3.13
N LYS A 78 10.73 12.54 -4.42
CA LYS A 78 10.72 13.92 -4.94
C LYS A 78 9.38 14.30 -5.57
N GLU A 79 8.41 13.41 -5.58
CA GLU A 79 7.12 13.65 -6.21
C GLU A 79 6.30 14.63 -5.36
N SER A 80 5.96 15.79 -5.96
CA SER A 80 5.41 16.95 -5.25
C SER A 80 4.09 16.67 -4.53
N SER A 81 3.19 15.86 -5.11
CA SER A 81 1.90 15.55 -4.49
C SER A 81 2.06 14.66 -3.26
N THR A 82 2.97 13.67 -3.33
CA THR A 82 3.31 12.81 -2.19
C THR A 82 3.95 13.62 -1.07
N LEU A 83 4.91 14.49 -1.38
CA LEU A 83 5.57 15.36 -0.39
C LEU A 83 4.57 16.29 0.30
N LYS A 84 3.62 16.84 -0.47
CA LYS A 84 2.55 17.68 0.07
C LYS A 84 1.69 16.90 1.07
N GLU A 85 1.24 15.71 0.69
CA GLU A 85 0.36 14.90 1.53
C GLU A 85 1.07 14.42 2.81
N ILE A 86 2.35 14.05 2.72
CA ILE A 86 3.18 13.71 3.88
C ILE A 86 3.32 14.92 4.81
N SER A 87 3.68 16.11 4.30
CA SER A 87 3.82 17.33 5.10
C SER A 87 2.51 17.69 5.82
N GLU A 88 1.38 17.63 5.11
CA GLU A 88 0.05 17.91 5.70
C GLU A 88 -0.33 16.87 6.79
N THR A 89 -0.01 15.60 6.58
CA THR A 89 -0.32 14.53 7.53
C THR A 89 0.56 14.59 8.79
N LEU A 90 1.80 15.06 8.65
CA LEU A 90 2.70 15.31 9.80
C LEU A 90 2.16 16.42 10.70
N GLY A 91 1.43 17.39 10.13
CA GLY A 91 0.83 18.48 10.85
C GLY A 91 1.77 19.65 11.09
N LYS A 92 1.39 20.50 12.04
CA LYS A 92 2.08 21.75 12.36
C LYS A 92 2.45 21.83 13.83
N GLU A 93 3.59 22.42 14.13
CA GLU A 93 3.98 22.87 15.46
C GLU A 93 3.73 24.37 15.63
N THR A 94 3.48 24.78 16.88
CA THR A 94 3.34 26.20 17.19
C THR A 94 4.70 26.75 17.52
N ILE A 95 5.14 27.75 16.76
CA ILE A 95 6.37 28.49 17.04
C ILE A 95 6.04 29.89 17.53
N ASP A 96 6.87 30.38 18.44
CA ASP A 96 6.81 31.73 18.98
C ASP A 96 7.70 32.66 18.15
N LEU A 97 7.09 33.67 17.50
CA LEU A 97 7.82 34.69 16.75
C LEU A 97 7.89 35.96 17.57
N TYR A 98 9.10 36.47 17.77
CA TYR A 98 9.37 37.70 18.42
C TYR A 98 9.79 38.72 17.35
N ASN A 99 8.91 39.68 17.04
CA ASN A 99 9.26 40.80 16.19
C ASN A 99 9.60 42.00 17.07
N THR A 100 10.85 42.46 16.98
CA THR A 100 11.28 43.72 17.58
C THR A 100 11.24 44.82 16.54
N SER A 101 10.44 45.85 16.76
CA SER A 101 10.46 47.06 15.98
C SER A 101 11.23 48.17 16.72
N ASP A 102 12.33 48.61 16.14
CA ASP A 102 13.12 49.74 16.62
C ASP A 102 12.83 50.97 15.69
N THR A 103 12.03 51.89 16.18
CA THR A 103 11.73 53.11 15.43
C THR A 103 12.72 54.19 15.83
N ARG A 104 13.66 54.52 14.94
CA ARG A 104 14.63 55.63 15.09
C ARG A 104 14.00 56.94 14.68
N GLY A 105 13.27 57.56 15.60
CA GLY A 105 12.72 58.92 15.49
C GLY A 105 13.04 59.75 16.72
N GLN A 106 12.53 60.97 16.80
CA GLN A 106 12.72 61.89 17.93
C GLN A 106 12.20 61.30 19.28
N SER A 107 11.33 60.27 19.21
CA SER A 107 10.95 59.46 20.36
C SER A 107 11.30 58.00 20.05
N ARG A 108 12.28 57.43 20.76
CA ARG A 108 12.59 56.00 20.67
C ARG A 108 11.46 55.19 21.29
N SER A 109 10.81 54.35 20.48
CA SER A 109 9.81 53.38 20.96
C SER A 109 10.30 51.99 20.66
N TYR A 110 10.39 51.17 21.69
CA TYR A 110 10.65 49.72 21.58
C TYR A 110 9.30 49.02 21.67
N GLY A 111 8.90 48.41 20.59
CA GLY A 111 7.74 47.51 20.54
C GLY A 111 8.20 46.06 20.42
N MET A 112 7.83 45.21 21.36
CA MET A 112 8.01 43.76 21.26
C MET A 112 6.63 43.18 20.93
N ASN A 113 6.48 42.67 19.71
CA ASN A 113 5.27 41.97 19.29
C ASN A 113 5.49 40.48 19.35
N TYR A 114 4.66 39.82 20.17
CA TYR A 114 4.68 38.36 20.36
C TYR A 114 3.56 37.75 19.52
N GLN A 115 3.93 36.88 18.55
CA GLN A 115 2.98 36.22 17.68
C GLN A 115 3.23 34.70 17.69
N LYS A 116 2.18 33.92 17.86
CA LYS A 116 2.20 32.48 17.69
C LYS A 116 1.81 32.13 16.27
N THR A 117 2.65 31.38 15.60
CA THR A 117 2.41 30.93 14.21
C THR A 117 2.59 29.42 14.11
N GLY A 118 1.73 28.76 13.31
CA GLY A 118 1.88 27.34 13.00
C GLY A 118 2.94 27.16 11.91
N LYS A 119 4.03 26.47 12.22
CA LYS A 119 5.03 26.00 11.26
C LYS A 119 4.78 24.52 10.96
N GLU A 120 4.88 24.12 9.68
CA GLU A 120 4.85 22.70 9.31
C GLU A 120 5.96 21.95 10.05
N LEU A 121 5.64 20.78 10.61
CA LEU A 121 6.62 19.95 11.36
C LEU A 121 7.80 19.56 10.45
N MET A 122 7.50 19.22 9.20
CA MET A 122 8.47 19.13 8.11
C MET A 122 7.84 19.70 6.85
N SER A 123 8.48 20.71 6.26
CA SER A 123 8.04 21.28 5.00
C SER A 123 8.31 20.34 3.83
N ARG A 124 7.68 20.60 2.69
CA ARG A 124 7.92 19.84 1.45
C ARG A 124 9.38 19.86 1.02
N ASP A 125 10.03 21.01 1.22
CA ASP A 125 11.43 21.19 0.85
C ASP A 125 12.36 20.38 1.76
N GLU A 126 12.07 20.33 3.06
CA GLU A 126 12.79 19.50 4.03
C GLU A 126 12.61 18.00 3.74
N LEU A 127 11.39 17.59 3.39
CA LEU A 127 11.11 16.22 2.97
C LEU A 127 11.83 15.82 1.68
N ALA A 128 11.94 16.75 0.71
CA ALA A 128 12.59 16.50 -0.57
C ALA A 128 14.12 16.30 -0.45
N VAL A 129 14.74 16.90 0.58
CA VAL A 129 16.18 16.79 0.87
C VAL A 129 16.47 15.86 2.04
N MET A 130 15.48 15.14 2.53
CA MET A 130 15.63 14.18 3.62
C MET A 130 16.76 13.18 3.32
N ASP A 131 17.62 12.95 4.33
CA ASP A 131 18.73 11.99 4.21
C ASP A 131 18.23 10.62 3.76
N GLY A 132 18.94 10.03 2.80
CA GLY A 132 18.58 8.72 2.22
C GLY A 132 18.59 7.57 3.24
N SER A 133 19.27 7.72 4.38
CA SER A 133 19.26 6.74 5.47
C SER A 133 18.04 6.86 6.40
N LYS A 134 17.25 7.93 6.28
CA LYS A 134 16.11 8.22 7.16
C LYS A 134 14.77 7.78 6.53
N CYS A 135 13.79 7.56 7.39
CA CYS A 135 12.42 7.26 7.02
C CYS A 135 11.44 7.90 8.00
N ILE A 136 10.20 8.08 7.55
CA ILE A 136 9.09 8.54 8.38
C ILE A 136 8.06 7.42 8.47
N LEU A 137 7.77 6.99 9.69
CA LEU A 137 6.76 5.98 9.98
C LEU A 137 5.55 6.64 10.62
N GLN A 138 4.40 6.47 10.03
CA GLN A 138 3.11 6.91 10.55
C GLN A 138 2.27 5.68 10.90
N LEU A 139 1.75 5.65 12.12
CA LEU A 139 0.85 4.62 12.61
C LEU A 139 -0.44 5.28 13.11
N ARG A 140 -1.57 4.64 12.85
CA ARG A 140 -2.85 5.13 13.36
C ARG A 140 -2.82 5.22 14.90
N GLY A 141 -3.18 6.38 15.42
CA GLY A 141 -3.33 6.60 16.87
C GLY A 141 -2.05 6.98 17.61
N VAL A 142 -0.92 7.11 16.93
CA VAL A 142 0.36 7.58 17.51
C VAL A 142 0.97 8.68 16.68
N ARG A 143 1.86 9.47 17.32
CA ARG A 143 2.60 10.52 16.61
C ARG A 143 3.58 9.88 15.60
N PRO A 144 3.86 10.57 14.48
CA PRO A 144 4.84 10.11 13.51
C PRO A 144 6.21 9.88 14.12
N PHE A 145 6.92 8.90 13.60
CA PHE A 145 8.30 8.60 13.97
C PHE A 145 9.25 8.99 12.86
N PHE A 146 10.30 9.75 13.18
CA PHE A 146 11.44 9.96 12.31
C PHE A 146 12.56 9.01 12.73
N SER A 147 12.95 8.08 11.86
CA SER A 147 13.82 6.96 12.21
C SER A 147 14.85 6.67 11.12
N ASP A 148 15.82 5.86 11.46
CA ASP A 148 16.77 5.31 10.50
C ASP A 148 16.15 4.14 9.72
N LYS A 149 16.49 4.03 8.44
CA LYS A 149 16.19 2.83 7.65
C LYS A 149 16.99 1.66 8.19
N PHE A 150 16.40 0.48 8.12
CA PHE A 150 17.11 -0.73 8.47
C PHE A 150 18.25 -1.00 7.48
N ASP A 151 19.44 -1.20 8.01
CA ASP A 151 20.61 -1.59 7.22
C ASP A 151 20.55 -3.10 6.93
N ILE A 152 20.24 -3.44 5.69
CA ILE A 152 20.06 -4.84 5.25
C ILE A 152 21.33 -5.67 5.48
N THR A 153 22.52 -5.04 5.47
CA THR A 153 23.78 -5.75 5.67
C THR A 153 23.92 -6.32 7.08
N LYS A 154 23.20 -5.75 8.05
CA LYS A 154 23.12 -6.23 9.44
C LYS A 154 22.12 -7.37 9.64
N HIS A 155 21.33 -7.71 8.61
CA HIS A 155 20.40 -8.82 8.72
C HIS A 155 21.16 -10.15 8.80
N LYS A 156 20.77 -11.01 9.74
CA LYS A 156 21.47 -12.30 9.98
C LYS A 156 21.52 -13.23 8.77
N ARG A 157 20.58 -13.07 7.83
CA ARG A 157 20.52 -13.83 6.58
C ARG A 157 21.01 -13.03 5.36
N TYR A 158 21.70 -11.92 5.56
CA TYR A 158 22.22 -11.11 4.45
C TYR A 158 23.13 -11.90 3.51
N LYS A 159 23.91 -12.85 4.08
CA LYS A 159 24.82 -13.72 3.32
C LYS A 159 24.12 -14.68 2.36
N GLU A 160 22.81 -14.86 2.50
CA GLU A 160 22.00 -15.72 1.64
C GLU A 160 21.43 -14.95 0.42
N LEU A 161 21.60 -13.63 0.37
CA LEU A 161 21.10 -12.79 -0.73
C LEU A 161 22.06 -12.82 -1.92
N SER A 162 21.52 -12.66 -3.12
CA SER A 162 22.30 -12.49 -4.37
C SER A 162 23.18 -11.26 -4.36
N ASP A 163 22.79 -10.20 -3.61
CA ASP A 163 23.58 -8.99 -3.42
C ASP A 163 24.88 -9.24 -2.65
N TYR A 164 24.93 -10.27 -1.82
CA TYR A 164 26.14 -10.69 -1.13
C TYR A 164 27.02 -11.60 -1.99
N ASP A 165 26.42 -12.61 -2.63
CA ASP A 165 27.12 -13.53 -3.54
C ASP A 165 26.14 -13.93 -4.67
N LYS A 166 26.56 -13.70 -5.93
CA LYS A 166 25.79 -14.07 -7.11
C LYS A 166 25.41 -15.56 -7.18
N LYS A 167 26.15 -16.42 -6.47
CA LYS A 167 25.80 -17.85 -6.37
C LYS A 167 24.47 -18.10 -5.63
N ASN A 168 24.00 -17.13 -4.86
CA ASN A 168 22.72 -17.19 -4.16
C ASN A 168 21.55 -16.79 -5.06
N GLU A 169 21.82 -16.38 -6.31
CA GLU A 169 20.77 -16.04 -7.27
C GLU A 169 19.90 -17.27 -7.54
N PHE A 170 18.59 -17.08 -7.41
CA PHE A 170 17.63 -18.14 -7.62
C PHE A 170 17.32 -18.30 -9.11
N ASP A 171 17.76 -19.41 -9.71
CA ASP A 171 17.44 -19.75 -11.08
C ASP A 171 16.01 -20.29 -11.19
N VAL A 172 15.09 -19.40 -11.60
CA VAL A 172 13.67 -19.73 -11.76
C VAL A 172 13.47 -20.79 -12.84
N GLU A 173 14.22 -20.71 -13.94
CA GLU A 173 14.06 -21.63 -15.07
C GLU A 173 14.52 -23.04 -14.71
N ALA A 174 15.66 -23.17 -14.05
CA ALA A 174 16.13 -24.46 -13.56
C ALA A 174 15.15 -25.07 -12.54
N TYR A 175 14.62 -24.25 -11.61
CA TYR A 175 13.62 -24.69 -10.65
C TYR A 175 12.32 -25.15 -11.32
N MET A 176 11.83 -24.42 -12.30
CA MET A 176 10.60 -24.78 -13.02
C MET A 176 10.78 -26.03 -13.86
N ARG A 177 11.91 -26.17 -14.55
CA ARG A 177 12.25 -27.41 -15.29
C ARG A 177 12.25 -28.62 -14.37
N HIS A 178 12.95 -28.55 -13.25
CA HIS A 178 12.99 -29.66 -12.28
C HIS A 178 11.60 -30.00 -11.71
N ARG A 179 10.77 -28.99 -11.45
CA ARG A 179 9.40 -29.19 -10.94
C ARG A 179 8.47 -29.81 -11.99
N MET A 180 8.64 -29.47 -13.26
CA MET A 180 7.89 -30.08 -14.37
C MET A 180 8.29 -31.54 -14.57
N GLU A 181 9.59 -31.86 -14.54
CA GLU A 181 10.08 -33.24 -14.63
C GLU A 181 9.53 -34.13 -13.52
N VAL A 182 9.43 -33.62 -12.28
CA VAL A 182 8.81 -34.35 -11.14
C VAL A 182 7.31 -34.57 -11.31
N LYS A 183 6.61 -33.66 -12.02
CA LYS A 183 5.17 -33.83 -12.31
C LYS A 183 4.88 -34.85 -13.41
N LEU A 184 5.75 -34.98 -14.38
CA LEU A 184 5.59 -35.95 -15.49
C LEU A 184 5.71 -37.41 -15.01
N THR A 185 6.32 -37.69 -13.85
CA THR A 185 6.43 -39.01 -13.27
C THR A 185 5.22 -39.44 -12.42
N ARG A 186 4.29 -38.54 -12.13
CA ARG A 186 3.00 -38.87 -11.51
C ARG A 186 1.89 -38.76 -12.55
N THR A 187 1.54 -39.86 -13.15
CA THR A 187 0.26 -40.07 -13.86
C THR A 187 -0.88 -39.90 -12.85
N GLN A 188 -1.27 -38.66 -12.57
CA GLN A 188 -2.61 -38.39 -12.10
C GLN A 188 -3.42 -38.13 -13.37
N GLU A 189 -4.34 -39.04 -13.68
CA GLU A 189 -5.42 -38.75 -14.61
C GLU A 189 -6.18 -37.55 -14.06
N PHE A 190 -5.99 -36.40 -14.68
CA PHE A 190 -6.90 -35.29 -14.48
C PHE A 190 -8.07 -35.54 -15.42
N ASP A 191 -9.27 -35.68 -14.89
CA ASP A 191 -10.47 -35.52 -15.67
C ASP A 191 -10.46 -34.11 -16.27
N LEU A 192 -10.10 -34.02 -17.54
CA LEU A 192 -10.29 -32.83 -18.35
C LEU A 192 -11.80 -32.70 -18.54
N TYR A 193 -12.42 -31.82 -17.78
CA TYR A 193 -13.76 -31.36 -18.11
C TYR A 193 -13.63 -30.57 -19.42
N GLU A 194 -13.92 -31.22 -20.53
CA GLU A 194 -14.20 -30.54 -21.79
C GLU A 194 -15.51 -29.79 -21.58
N PHE A 195 -15.43 -28.47 -21.41
CA PHE A 195 -16.58 -27.61 -21.53
C PHE A 195 -17.00 -27.62 -23.02
N SER A 196 -18.02 -28.37 -23.35
CA SER A 196 -18.65 -28.23 -24.67
C SER A 196 -19.34 -26.86 -24.75
N GLU A 197 -19.31 -26.23 -25.92
CA GLU A 197 -19.99 -24.95 -26.14
C GLU A 197 -21.51 -25.05 -25.83
N GLU A 198 -22.08 -26.25 -25.87
CA GLU A 198 -23.46 -26.54 -25.51
C GLU A 198 -23.75 -26.40 -24.01
N SER A 199 -22.80 -26.78 -23.13
CA SER A 199 -22.98 -26.62 -21.68
C SER A 199 -22.90 -25.17 -21.21
N LEU A 200 -22.10 -24.32 -21.89
CA LEU A 200 -22.06 -22.88 -21.65
C LEU A 200 -23.35 -22.18 -22.13
N ALA A 201 -23.92 -22.65 -23.20
CA ALA A 201 -25.21 -22.11 -23.72
C ALA A 201 -26.39 -22.48 -22.80
N GLU A 202 -26.39 -23.64 -22.16
CA GLU A 202 -27.43 -24.04 -21.20
C GLU A 202 -27.32 -23.26 -19.87
N GLU A 203 -26.13 -23.01 -19.35
CA GLU A 203 -25.96 -22.17 -18.15
C GLU A 203 -26.36 -20.70 -18.38
N LEU A 204 -26.02 -20.12 -19.54
CA LEU A 204 -26.44 -18.76 -19.90
C LEU A 204 -27.94 -18.63 -20.08
N ASN A 205 -28.63 -19.69 -20.60
CA ASN A 205 -30.08 -19.70 -20.75
C ASN A 205 -30.83 -19.90 -19.42
N THR A 206 -30.25 -20.60 -18.45
CA THR A 206 -30.80 -20.73 -17.09
C THR A 206 -30.68 -19.45 -16.29
N GLU A 207 -29.54 -18.74 -16.36
CA GLU A 207 -29.39 -17.43 -15.70
C GLU A 207 -30.33 -16.36 -16.28
N ASN A 208 -30.56 -16.36 -17.59
CA ASN A 208 -31.48 -15.43 -18.21
C ASN A 208 -32.98 -15.72 -17.86
N LYS A 209 -33.36 -16.97 -17.67
CA LYS A 209 -34.72 -17.34 -17.22
C LYS A 209 -34.97 -17.01 -15.76
N GLU A 210 -33.96 -17.12 -14.89
CA GLU A 210 -34.08 -16.69 -13.49
C GLU A 210 -34.16 -15.16 -13.38
N ALA A 211 -33.46 -14.41 -14.25
CA ALA A 211 -33.51 -12.94 -14.28
C ALA A 211 -34.85 -12.39 -14.82
N GLU A 212 -35.58 -13.11 -15.69
CA GLU A 212 -36.92 -12.75 -16.15
C GLU A 212 -37.99 -13.06 -15.08
N HIS A 213 -37.86 -14.16 -14.34
CA HIS A 213 -38.83 -14.53 -13.30
C HIS A 213 -38.81 -13.59 -12.07
N VAL A 214 -37.70 -12.89 -11.84
CA VAL A 214 -37.59 -11.89 -10.75
C VAL A 214 -38.26 -10.57 -11.13
N LYS A 215 -38.42 -10.27 -12.44
CA LYS A 215 -39.06 -9.03 -12.90
C LYS A 215 -40.60 -9.11 -12.92
N ASP A 216 -41.17 -10.30 -13.01
CA ASP A 216 -42.62 -10.49 -13.01
C ASP A 216 -43.27 -10.66 -11.63
N SER A 217 -42.45 -10.68 -10.55
CA SER A 217 -42.94 -10.78 -9.16
C SER A 217 -43.06 -9.43 -8.42
N ASP A 218 -42.70 -8.31 -9.07
CA ASP A 218 -42.81 -6.96 -8.50
C ASP A 218 -43.82 -6.05 -9.21
N THR A 219 -44.91 -6.64 -9.78
CA THR A 219 -46.05 -5.89 -10.35
C THR A 219 -47.33 -6.16 -9.56
#